data_f731c48d87d02308f4d4a17bb53d83d3
#
_entry.id   f731c48d87d02308f4d4a17bb53d83d3
#
_cell.length_a   1.000
_cell.length_b   1.000
_cell.length_c   1.000
_cell.angle_alpha   90.00
_cell.angle_beta   90.00
_cell.angle_gamma   90.00
#
_symmetry.space_group_name_H-M   'P 1'
#
loop_
_entity.id
_entity.type
_entity.pdbx_description
1 polymer ?
#
loop_
_entity_poly.entity_id
_entity_poly.type
_entity_poly.pdbx_seq_one_letter_code
_entity_poly.pdbx_strand_id
1 'polypeptide(L)'
;NESLAKSAEFNIYVRDRKPFARFSGKAYVLPRTGQRGIPVVSVNTPAVAIAIYRIGDRSLLDPITGQDLERNLDRYELERMARGQATTVWTGELVTESPLNAEVTTAFPVDQTVGDLKPGVYVMSAEPKGASPDDYGAVATQWFIVSDLGLSAYSGGDGVHVFVNSLASAAPKPQIEVRLVARSNEILATRQTDAEGHVAFEAGLARGEGGLAPALIIASEGGRDYAFLSLISPPFDLSDRGVKGRAAPAGLDAFVYTERGVYRT
;
A
#
# COMPACT_ATOMS: atom_id res chain seq x y z
N ASN A 1 -6.85 -16.07 -54.72
CA ASN A 1 -5.65 -16.44 -53.93
C ASN A 1 -4.44 -15.94 -54.72
N GLU A 2 -3.83 -14.87 -54.22
CA GLU A 2 -2.57 -14.38 -54.77
C GLU A 2 -1.41 -14.95 -53.89
N SER A 3 -0.40 -15.52 -54.53
CA SER A 3 0.80 -16.02 -53.86
C SER A 3 2.01 -15.21 -54.31
N LEU A 4 2.98 -15.03 -53.45
CA LEU A 4 4.24 -14.36 -53.78
C LEU A 4 5.01 -15.23 -54.82
N ALA A 5 5.52 -14.55 -55.84
CA ALA A 5 6.29 -15.22 -56.91
C ALA A 5 7.69 -15.67 -56.42
N LYS A 6 8.18 -15.17 -55.31
CA LYS A 6 9.44 -15.56 -54.63
C LYS A 6 9.25 -15.51 -53.13
N SER A 7 9.89 -16.41 -52.41
CA SER A 7 9.99 -16.37 -50.96
C SER A 7 10.81 -15.15 -50.54
N ALA A 8 10.33 -14.41 -49.52
CA ALA A 8 11.09 -13.36 -48.89
C ALA A 8 11.32 -13.75 -47.44
N GLU A 9 12.57 -13.75 -47.01
CA GLU A 9 12.97 -14.02 -45.62
C GLU A 9 13.43 -12.70 -44.99
N PHE A 10 12.90 -12.43 -43.81
CA PHE A 10 13.29 -11.28 -43.01
C PHE A 10 13.75 -11.76 -41.64
N ASN A 11 14.99 -11.44 -41.27
CA ASN A 11 15.48 -11.70 -39.94
C ASN A 11 15.11 -10.52 -39.03
N ILE A 12 14.26 -10.81 -38.04
CA ILE A 12 13.88 -9.84 -37.02
C ILE A 12 14.61 -10.20 -35.74
N TYR A 13 15.45 -9.28 -35.25
CA TYR A 13 16.09 -9.42 -33.95
C TYR A 13 15.18 -8.81 -32.88
N VAL A 14 14.64 -9.65 -31.99
CA VAL A 14 13.91 -9.21 -30.81
C VAL A 14 14.86 -9.26 -29.62
N ARG A 15 15.10 -8.10 -29.00
CA ARG A 15 15.96 -8.01 -27.81
C ARG A 15 15.29 -8.69 -26.63
N ASP A 16 16.11 -9.35 -25.82
CA ASP A 16 15.66 -9.86 -24.54
C ASP A 16 15.19 -8.73 -23.62
N ARG A 17 14.22 -9.04 -22.78
CA ARG A 17 13.76 -8.11 -21.73
C ARG A 17 14.93 -7.80 -20.80
N LYS A 18 15.03 -6.52 -20.38
CA LYS A 18 16.00 -6.18 -19.33
C LYS A 18 15.63 -6.89 -18.03
N PRO A 19 16.61 -7.32 -17.23
CA PRO A 19 16.35 -7.79 -15.89
C PRO A 19 15.59 -6.75 -15.09
N PHE A 20 14.52 -7.16 -14.40
CA PHE A 20 13.83 -6.30 -13.47
C PHE A 20 13.22 -7.10 -12.31
N ALA A 21 12.94 -6.39 -11.21
CA ALA A 21 12.14 -6.85 -10.10
C ALA A 21 11.05 -5.83 -9.78
N ARG A 22 9.86 -6.30 -9.38
CA ARG A 22 8.76 -5.44 -8.93
C ARG A 22 7.91 -6.15 -7.90
N PHE A 23 7.11 -5.40 -7.18
CA PHE A 23 6.07 -5.94 -6.30
C PHE A 23 4.70 -5.91 -7.00
N SER A 24 3.84 -6.85 -6.63
CA SER A 24 2.45 -6.86 -7.07
C SER A 24 1.58 -6.13 -6.06
N GLY A 25 1.38 -4.83 -6.24
CA GLY A 25 0.59 -4.01 -5.33
C GLY A 25 1.35 -2.77 -4.86
N LYS A 26 0.67 -1.92 -4.08
CA LYS A 26 1.24 -0.65 -3.59
C LYS A 26 1.54 -0.67 -2.09
N ALA A 27 0.66 -1.28 -1.31
CA ALA A 27 0.83 -1.42 0.13
C ALA A 27 0.37 -2.81 0.59
N TYR A 28 0.87 -3.26 1.70
CA TYR A 28 0.58 -4.57 2.22
C TYR A 28 0.45 -4.55 3.75
N VAL A 29 -0.53 -5.25 4.29
CA VAL A 29 -0.63 -5.48 5.72
C VAL A 29 -0.19 -6.90 6.00
N LEU A 30 0.91 -7.06 6.75
CA LEU A 30 1.36 -8.35 7.23
C LEU A 30 0.75 -8.61 8.61
N PRO A 31 -0.15 -9.58 8.73
CA PRO A 31 -0.68 -9.96 10.02
C PRO A 31 0.45 -10.51 10.90
N ARG A 32 0.34 -10.36 12.22
CA ARG A 32 1.33 -10.90 13.16
C ARG A 32 1.35 -12.42 13.22
N THR A 33 0.30 -13.05 12.71
CA THR A 33 0.15 -14.52 12.65
C THR A 33 -0.30 -14.94 11.26
N GLY A 34 0.13 -16.13 10.81
CA GLY A 34 -0.23 -16.69 9.51
C GLY A 34 0.88 -16.57 8.45
N GLN A 35 0.53 -16.83 7.19
CA GLN A 35 1.50 -16.71 6.10
C GLN A 35 1.89 -15.27 5.84
N ARG A 36 3.19 -14.99 5.90
CA ARG A 36 3.78 -13.66 5.74
C ARG A 36 4.75 -13.64 4.56
N GLY A 37 4.25 -13.94 3.37
CA GLY A 37 5.02 -13.87 2.14
C GLY A 37 4.69 -12.60 1.35
N ILE A 38 5.71 -11.83 0.96
CA ILE A 38 5.54 -10.70 0.04
C ILE A 38 5.90 -11.16 -1.38
N PRO A 39 4.96 -11.11 -2.34
CA PRO A 39 5.22 -11.56 -3.70
C PRO A 39 6.15 -10.59 -4.44
N VAL A 40 7.26 -11.10 -4.94
CA VAL A 40 8.22 -10.41 -5.80
C VAL A 40 8.13 -11.00 -7.20
N VAL A 41 7.86 -10.16 -8.17
CA VAL A 41 7.85 -10.54 -9.60
C VAL A 41 9.21 -10.19 -10.20
N SER A 42 9.83 -11.12 -10.87
CA SER A 42 11.15 -10.95 -11.51
C SER A 42 11.15 -11.42 -12.95
N VAL A 43 12.06 -10.86 -13.74
CA VAL A 43 12.34 -11.28 -15.13
C VAL A 43 13.84 -11.28 -15.35
N ASN A 44 14.34 -12.30 -16.01
CA ASN A 44 15.73 -12.45 -16.45
C ASN A 44 16.76 -12.17 -15.33
N THR A 45 16.44 -12.48 -14.08
CA THR A 45 17.37 -12.40 -12.96
C THR A 45 17.26 -13.63 -12.08
N PRO A 46 18.36 -14.35 -11.79
CA PRO A 46 18.35 -15.56 -10.95
C PRO A 46 18.30 -15.22 -9.46
N ALA A 47 18.49 -13.96 -9.09
CA ALA A 47 18.40 -13.50 -7.73
C ALA A 47 18.00 -12.02 -7.68
N VAL A 48 17.27 -11.67 -6.64
CA VAL A 48 16.84 -10.29 -6.33
C VAL A 48 17.46 -9.89 -5.00
N ALA A 49 18.19 -8.77 -4.99
CA ALA A 49 18.67 -8.15 -3.76
C ALA A 49 17.48 -7.53 -3.04
N ILE A 50 17.30 -7.87 -1.77
CA ILE A 50 16.21 -7.40 -0.91
C ILE A 50 16.79 -6.66 0.27
N ALA A 51 16.21 -5.51 0.61
CA ALA A 51 16.45 -4.83 1.87
C ALA A 51 15.13 -4.45 2.52
N ILE A 52 15.08 -4.51 3.85
CA ILE A 52 13.89 -4.14 4.64
C ILE A 52 14.30 -3.06 5.62
N TYR A 53 13.55 -1.98 5.59
CA TYR A 53 13.73 -0.79 6.42
C TYR A 53 12.51 -0.58 7.31
N ARG A 54 12.73 -0.32 8.59
CA ARG A 54 11.68 0.10 9.52
C ARG A 54 11.67 1.62 9.60
N ILE A 55 10.53 2.22 9.33
CA ILE A 55 10.33 3.66 9.49
C ILE A 55 10.21 3.98 10.99
N GLY A 56 10.91 5.00 11.45
CA GLY A 56 10.78 5.48 12.83
C GLY A 56 9.38 6.07 13.07
N ASP A 57 8.79 5.77 14.22
CA ASP A 57 7.41 6.16 14.54
C ASP A 57 7.17 7.68 14.45
N ARG A 58 8.20 8.49 14.73
CA ARG A 58 8.18 9.96 14.61
C ARG A 58 8.32 10.46 13.17
N SER A 59 8.83 9.63 12.28
CA SER A 59 9.08 9.96 10.87
C SER A 59 7.96 9.51 9.94
N LEU A 60 6.90 8.89 10.46
CA LEU A 60 5.79 8.35 9.66
C LEU A 60 4.95 9.42 8.97
N LEU A 61 4.88 10.58 9.57
CA LEU A 61 3.99 11.63 9.09
C LEU A 61 4.48 12.27 7.80
N ASP A 62 5.80 12.39 7.61
CA ASP A 62 6.37 12.94 6.38
C ASP A 62 6.01 12.10 5.14
N PRO A 63 6.21 10.77 5.12
CA PRO A 63 5.78 9.94 3.99
C PRO A 63 4.27 9.92 3.76
N ILE A 64 3.46 10.02 4.82
CA ILE A 64 2.00 9.98 4.72
C ILE A 64 1.46 11.30 4.15
N THR A 65 1.93 12.44 4.66
CA THR A 65 1.50 13.77 4.20
C THR A 65 2.13 14.14 2.87
N GLY A 66 3.35 13.68 2.58
CA GLY A 66 4.05 13.87 1.30
C GLY A 66 3.54 12.99 0.16
N GLN A 67 2.56 12.11 0.40
CA GLN A 67 2.08 11.11 -0.56
C GLN A 67 3.17 10.11 -1.01
N ASP A 68 4.24 9.98 -0.22
CA ASP A 68 5.30 9.00 -0.48
C ASP A 68 4.87 7.58 -0.07
N LEU A 69 3.90 7.49 0.86
CA LEU A 69 3.31 6.23 1.25
C LEU A 69 2.60 5.58 0.06
N GLU A 70 2.79 4.29 -0.11
CA GLU A 70 2.26 3.49 -1.23
C GLU A 70 2.85 3.83 -2.60
N ARG A 71 3.77 4.79 -2.69
CA ARG A 71 4.50 5.10 -3.91
C ARG A 71 5.76 4.24 -4.02
N ASN A 72 6.11 3.87 -5.24
CA ASN A 72 7.43 3.31 -5.51
C ASN A 72 8.48 4.41 -5.35
N LEU A 73 9.45 4.19 -4.46
CA LEU A 73 10.58 5.09 -4.24
C LEU A 73 11.69 4.75 -5.24
N ASP A 74 12.29 5.74 -5.83
CA ASP A 74 13.52 5.55 -6.60
C ASP A 74 14.73 5.32 -5.66
N ARG A 75 15.88 5.00 -6.22
CA ARG A 75 17.10 4.72 -5.46
C ARG A 75 17.50 5.89 -4.57
N TYR A 76 17.45 7.11 -5.08
CA TYR A 76 17.84 8.31 -4.31
C TYR A 76 16.89 8.56 -3.14
N GLU A 77 15.59 8.44 -3.37
CA GLU A 77 14.56 8.60 -2.34
C GLU A 77 14.69 7.53 -1.26
N LEU A 78 14.91 6.26 -1.65
CA LEU A 78 15.14 5.15 -0.73
C LEU A 78 16.37 5.38 0.13
N GLU A 79 17.50 5.80 -0.46
CA GLU A 79 18.72 6.09 0.27
C GLU A 79 18.56 7.29 1.21
N ARG A 80 17.87 8.33 0.78
CA ARG A 80 17.56 9.50 1.62
C ARG A 80 16.73 9.07 2.83
N MET A 81 15.69 8.27 2.61
CA MET A 81 14.86 7.73 3.67
C MET A 81 15.67 6.84 4.63
N ALA A 82 16.49 5.95 4.11
CA ALA A 82 17.33 5.05 4.93
C ALA A 82 18.33 5.80 5.79
N ARG A 83 18.87 6.94 5.32
CA ARG A 83 19.82 7.77 6.08
C ARG A 83 19.18 8.59 7.18
N GLY A 84 17.94 9.03 7.03
CA GLY A 84 17.32 10.02 7.92
C GLY A 84 16.10 9.56 8.70
N GLN A 85 15.33 8.60 8.17
CA GLN A 85 13.99 8.30 8.67
C GLN A 85 13.76 6.82 9.00
N ALA A 86 14.65 5.93 8.56
CA ALA A 86 14.48 4.51 8.72
C ALA A 86 15.72 3.81 9.27
N THR A 87 15.51 2.62 9.81
CA THR A 87 16.56 1.71 10.26
C THR A 87 16.52 0.47 9.39
N THR A 88 17.67 0.07 8.85
CA THR A 88 17.79 -1.20 8.13
C THR A 88 17.58 -2.36 9.10
N VAL A 89 16.59 -3.19 8.83
CA VAL A 89 16.25 -4.35 9.66
C VAL A 89 16.89 -5.61 9.11
N TRP A 90 16.90 -5.74 7.78
CA TRP A 90 17.42 -6.92 7.11
C TRP A 90 17.90 -6.58 5.70
N THR A 91 18.93 -7.30 5.23
CA THR A 91 19.40 -7.29 3.85
C THR A 91 19.83 -8.69 3.44
N GLY A 92 19.58 -9.06 2.20
CA GLY A 92 19.94 -10.37 1.66
C GLY A 92 19.45 -10.57 0.24
N GLU A 93 19.37 -11.81 -0.19
CA GLU A 93 19.00 -12.17 -1.55
C GLU A 93 17.81 -13.14 -1.55
N LEU A 94 16.90 -12.94 -2.49
CA LEU A 94 15.85 -13.87 -2.84
C LEU A 94 16.25 -14.58 -4.13
N VAL A 95 16.48 -15.91 -4.05
CA VAL A 95 16.71 -16.73 -5.23
C VAL A 95 15.40 -16.89 -5.99
N THR A 96 15.44 -16.66 -7.28
CA THR A 96 14.29 -16.74 -8.18
C THR A 96 14.55 -17.71 -9.32
N GLU A 97 13.50 -18.33 -9.84
CA GLU A 97 13.58 -18.96 -11.14
C GLU A 97 13.74 -17.88 -12.22
N SER A 98 14.54 -18.15 -13.25
CA SER A 98 14.84 -17.14 -14.28
C SER A 98 14.72 -17.72 -15.69
N PRO A 99 13.53 -18.19 -16.10
CA PRO A 99 13.31 -18.53 -17.49
C PRO A 99 13.39 -17.27 -18.36
N LEU A 100 14.01 -17.41 -19.53
CA LEU A 100 14.27 -16.27 -20.42
C LEU A 100 12.98 -15.57 -20.81
N ASN A 101 12.95 -14.25 -20.60
CA ASN A 101 11.85 -13.35 -20.96
C ASN A 101 10.48 -13.64 -20.28
N ALA A 102 10.43 -14.55 -19.32
CA ALA A 102 9.21 -14.86 -18.58
C ALA A 102 9.16 -14.15 -17.22
N GLU A 103 7.97 -13.76 -16.80
CA GLU A 103 7.73 -13.26 -15.45
C GLU A 103 7.58 -14.44 -14.49
N VAL A 104 8.29 -14.39 -13.38
CA VAL A 104 8.19 -15.35 -12.28
C VAL A 104 7.82 -14.61 -11.00
N THR A 105 6.86 -15.14 -10.25
CA THR A 105 6.50 -14.62 -8.94
C THR A 105 7.05 -15.53 -7.86
N THR A 106 7.92 -14.98 -7.01
CA THR A 106 8.49 -15.68 -5.85
C THR A 106 8.06 -14.98 -4.58
N ALA A 107 7.47 -15.70 -3.64
CA ALA A 107 7.11 -15.13 -2.34
C ALA A 107 8.36 -15.00 -1.47
N PHE A 108 8.66 -13.78 -1.00
CA PHE A 108 9.70 -13.57 0.00
C PHE A 108 9.15 -13.94 1.38
N PRO A 109 9.69 -14.99 2.04
CA PRO A 109 9.14 -15.50 3.30
C PRO A 109 9.63 -14.66 4.48
N VAL A 110 8.91 -13.59 4.82
CA VAL A 110 9.32 -12.64 5.86
C VAL A 110 9.61 -13.32 7.19
N ASP A 111 8.74 -14.23 7.62
CA ASP A 111 8.86 -14.90 8.94
C ASP A 111 10.11 -15.77 9.06
N GLN A 112 10.37 -16.54 8.00
CA GLN A 112 11.49 -17.50 7.99
C GLN A 112 12.83 -16.79 7.84
N THR A 113 12.82 -15.63 7.18
CA THR A 113 14.04 -14.94 6.78
C THR A 113 14.42 -13.81 7.74
N VAL A 114 13.44 -13.05 8.21
CA VAL A 114 13.67 -11.86 9.07
C VAL A 114 13.34 -12.14 10.52
N GLY A 115 12.49 -13.14 10.78
CA GLY A 115 11.96 -13.44 12.10
C GLY A 115 10.85 -12.49 12.53
N ASP A 116 10.67 -12.33 13.85
CA ASP A 116 9.60 -11.50 14.41
C ASP A 116 9.88 -10.01 14.23
N LEU A 117 9.20 -9.41 13.27
CA LEU A 117 9.19 -7.96 13.11
C LEU A 117 8.34 -7.31 14.21
N LYS A 118 8.87 -6.23 14.80
CA LYS A 118 8.08 -5.40 15.72
C LYS A 118 6.93 -4.74 14.95
N PRO A 119 5.79 -4.48 15.62
CA PRO A 119 4.75 -3.67 15.01
C PRO A 119 5.30 -2.35 14.47
N GLY A 120 4.82 -1.94 13.31
CA GLY A 120 5.33 -0.73 12.68
C GLY A 120 5.19 -0.71 11.17
N VAL A 121 5.65 0.38 10.56
CA VAL A 121 5.69 0.56 9.12
C VAL A 121 7.06 0.23 8.57
N TYR A 122 7.06 -0.45 7.46
CA TYR A 122 8.26 -0.93 6.79
C TYR A 122 8.23 -0.60 5.30
N VAL A 123 9.41 -0.46 4.73
CA VAL A 123 9.63 -0.44 3.29
C VAL A 123 10.55 -1.61 2.95
N MET A 124 10.14 -2.41 1.98
CA MET A 124 10.96 -3.45 1.38
C MET A 124 11.39 -2.97 -0.01
N SER A 125 12.67 -3.05 -0.30
CA SER A 125 13.18 -2.83 -1.65
C SER A 125 13.55 -4.13 -2.33
N ALA A 126 13.40 -4.17 -3.63
CA ALA A 126 13.77 -5.30 -4.49
C ALA A 126 14.51 -4.77 -5.72
N GLU A 127 15.65 -5.36 -6.03
CA GLU A 127 16.48 -4.99 -7.16
C GLU A 127 17.10 -6.24 -7.79
N PRO A 128 17.17 -6.34 -9.13
CA PRO A 128 17.90 -7.44 -9.78
C PRO A 128 19.35 -7.48 -9.30
N LYS A 129 19.83 -8.65 -8.92
CA LYS A 129 21.25 -8.80 -8.51
C LYS A 129 22.17 -8.38 -9.66
N GLY A 130 23.10 -7.48 -9.37
CA GLY A 130 24.05 -6.95 -10.35
C GLY A 130 23.51 -5.81 -11.23
N ALA A 131 22.37 -5.24 -10.88
CA ALA A 131 21.91 -4.00 -11.52
C ALA A 131 22.95 -2.87 -11.34
N SER A 132 23.06 -2.02 -12.37
CA SER A 132 23.98 -0.89 -12.29
C SER A 132 23.53 0.12 -11.24
N PRO A 133 24.44 0.67 -10.41
CA PRO A 133 24.11 1.76 -9.50
C PRO A 133 23.51 2.99 -10.21
N ASP A 134 23.82 3.17 -11.50
CA ASP A 134 23.31 4.28 -12.31
C ASP A 134 21.91 4.02 -12.88
N ASP A 135 21.38 2.80 -12.74
CA ASP A 135 20.00 2.48 -13.13
C ASP A 135 19.04 2.76 -11.96
N TYR A 136 18.63 4.01 -11.85
CA TYR A 136 17.71 4.47 -10.81
C TYR A 136 16.34 3.79 -10.88
N GLY A 137 15.94 3.31 -12.04
CA GLY A 137 14.67 2.60 -12.24
C GLY A 137 14.71 1.10 -11.89
N ALA A 138 15.89 0.55 -11.57
CA ALA A 138 16.04 -0.87 -11.24
C ALA A 138 15.45 -1.24 -9.86
N VAL A 139 15.25 -0.25 -8.98
CA VAL A 139 14.74 -0.46 -7.62
C VAL A 139 13.21 -0.40 -7.62
N ALA A 140 12.59 -1.43 -7.09
CA ALA A 140 11.18 -1.43 -6.73
C ALA A 140 11.04 -1.37 -5.21
N THR A 141 9.99 -0.72 -4.70
CA THR A 141 9.71 -0.65 -3.28
C THR A 141 8.28 -1.07 -2.96
N GLN A 142 8.10 -1.69 -1.80
CA GLN A 142 6.80 -2.11 -1.27
C GLN A 142 6.68 -1.66 0.17
N TRP A 143 5.68 -0.84 0.44
CA TRP A 143 5.30 -0.48 1.79
C TRP A 143 4.50 -1.60 2.44
N PHE A 144 4.76 -1.87 3.70
CA PHE A 144 3.93 -2.79 4.48
C PHE A 144 3.90 -2.42 5.96
N ILE A 145 2.83 -2.84 6.63
CA ILE A 145 2.61 -2.63 8.06
C ILE A 145 2.59 -4.00 8.73
N VAL A 146 3.28 -4.10 9.85
CA VAL A 146 3.19 -5.27 10.75
C VAL A 146 2.31 -4.88 11.91
N SER A 147 1.10 -5.44 11.97
CA SER A 147 0.10 -5.13 13.00
C SER A 147 -0.94 -6.24 13.12
N ASP A 148 -1.58 -6.33 14.28
CA ASP A 148 -2.83 -7.10 14.46
C ASP A 148 -4.07 -6.19 14.36
N LEU A 149 -3.89 -4.88 14.24
CA LEU A 149 -4.98 -3.91 14.15
C LEU A 149 -5.46 -3.77 12.70
N GLY A 150 -6.63 -4.29 12.39
CA GLY A 150 -7.36 -4.06 11.15
C GLY A 150 -8.27 -2.85 11.29
N LEU A 151 -8.11 -1.85 10.42
CA LEU A 151 -8.88 -0.61 10.44
C LEU A 151 -9.86 -0.54 9.28
N SER A 152 -11.09 -0.15 9.58
CA SER A 152 -12.07 0.26 8.58
C SER A 152 -12.63 1.61 8.98
N ALA A 153 -12.73 2.56 8.04
CA ALA A 153 -13.30 3.87 8.30
C ALA A 153 -14.41 4.19 7.30
N TYR A 154 -15.47 4.80 7.80
CA TYR A 154 -16.61 5.25 7.02
C TYR A 154 -16.83 6.74 7.32
N SER A 155 -16.90 7.54 6.28
CA SER A 155 -17.18 8.98 6.40
C SER A 155 -18.58 9.26 5.88
N GLY A 156 -19.41 9.89 6.71
CA GLY A 156 -20.78 10.22 6.42
C GLY A 156 -21.15 11.65 6.81
N GLY A 157 -22.44 11.99 6.69
CA GLY A 157 -22.95 13.28 7.11
C GLY A 157 -22.91 13.51 8.63
N ASP A 158 -22.81 12.44 9.40
CA ASP A 158 -22.72 12.37 10.86
C ASP A 158 -21.29 12.36 11.41
N GLY A 159 -20.29 12.18 10.53
CA GLY A 159 -18.88 12.21 10.91
C GLY A 159 -18.05 11.08 10.35
N VAL A 160 -16.99 10.70 11.07
CA VAL A 160 -16.11 9.60 10.72
C VAL A 160 -16.26 8.49 11.74
N HIS A 161 -16.65 7.30 11.27
CA HIS A 161 -16.77 6.10 12.08
C HIS A 161 -15.59 5.17 11.79
N VAL A 162 -14.93 4.69 12.83
CA VAL A 162 -13.79 3.78 12.72
C VAL A 162 -14.08 2.50 13.48
N PHE A 163 -13.79 1.38 12.84
CA PHE A 163 -13.86 0.05 13.45
C PHE A 163 -12.47 -0.55 13.51
N VAL A 164 -12.11 -1.09 14.66
CA VAL A 164 -10.83 -1.74 14.91
C VAL A 164 -11.08 -3.20 15.26
N ASN A 165 -10.54 -4.11 14.45
CA ASN A 165 -10.64 -5.55 14.64
C ASN A 165 -9.25 -6.18 14.69
N SER A 166 -9.13 -7.33 15.34
CA SER A 166 -7.94 -8.17 15.24
C SER A 166 -7.86 -8.79 13.84
N LEU A 167 -6.73 -8.65 13.15
CA LEU A 167 -6.50 -9.32 11.87
C LEU A 167 -6.34 -10.84 12.04
N ALA A 168 -5.89 -11.29 13.23
CA ALA A 168 -5.71 -12.71 13.51
C ALA A 168 -7.01 -13.44 13.80
N SER A 169 -7.97 -12.79 14.49
CA SER A 169 -9.20 -13.44 14.98
C SER A 169 -10.48 -12.85 14.41
N ALA A 170 -10.40 -11.73 13.68
CA ALA A 170 -11.53 -10.91 13.24
C ALA A 170 -12.40 -10.36 14.38
N ALA A 171 -11.99 -10.55 15.64
CA ALA A 171 -12.73 -10.06 16.80
C ALA A 171 -12.57 -8.55 16.97
N PRO A 172 -13.62 -7.84 17.46
CA PRO A 172 -13.52 -6.43 17.82
C PRO A 172 -12.41 -6.18 18.85
N LYS A 173 -11.72 -5.07 18.73
CA LYS A 173 -10.69 -4.63 19.68
C LYS A 173 -11.18 -3.43 20.48
N PRO A 174 -11.62 -3.61 21.74
CA PRO A 174 -11.99 -2.51 22.60
C PRO A 174 -10.78 -1.80 23.20
N GLN A 175 -10.98 -0.57 23.67
CA GLN A 175 -9.99 0.25 24.37
C GLN A 175 -8.74 0.57 23.54
N ILE A 176 -8.84 0.54 22.22
CA ILE A 176 -7.80 1.01 21.33
C ILE A 176 -7.89 2.52 21.24
N GLU A 177 -6.77 3.21 21.47
CA GLU A 177 -6.68 4.62 21.24
C GLU A 177 -6.70 4.91 19.73
N VAL A 178 -7.66 5.73 19.30
CA VAL A 178 -7.79 6.14 17.90
C VAL A 178 -7.68 7.66 17.82
N ARG A 179 -6.81 8.13 16.94
CA ARG A 179 -6.57 9.55 16.67
C ARG A 179 -7.01 9.89 15.25
N LEU A 180 -7.76 10.97 15.14
CA LEU A 180 -8.05 11.63 13.87
C LEU A 180 -7.01 12.73 13.68
N VAL A 181 -6.25 12.67 12.58
CA VAL A 181 -5.13 13.57 12.31
C VAL A 181 -5.39 14.35 11.02
N ALA A 182 -5.11 15.65 11.08
CA ALA A 182 -5.24 16.57 9.96
C ALA A 182 -4.04 16.48 8.99
N ARG A 183 -4.18 17.08 7.82
CA ARG A 183 -3.09 17.22 6.83
C ARG A 183 -1.87 17.97 7.38
N SER A 184 -2.09 18.91 8.29
CA SER A 184 -1.02 19.67 8.99
C SER A 184 -0.32 18.85 10.06
N ASN A 185 -0.70 17.58 10.25
CA ASN A 185 -0.23 16.73 11.35
C ASN A 185 -0.81 17.09 12.74
N GLU A 186 -1.79 17.94 12.80
CA GLU A 186 -2.49 18.27 14.04
C GLU A 186 -3.45 17.14 14.42
N ILE A 187 -3.46 16.75 15.70
CA ILE A 187 -4.42 15.78 16.23
C ILE A 187 -5.75 16.51 16.43
N LEU A 188 -6.72 16.23 15.57
CA LEU A 188 -8.05 16.83 15.65
C LEU A 188 -8.86 16.27 16.83
N ALA A 189 -8.73 14.99 17.11
CA ALA A 189 -9.34 14.34 18.27
C ALA A 189 -8.65 13.01 18.59
N THR A 190 -8.77 12.61 19.87
CA THR A 190 -8.37 11.30 20.36
C THR A 190 -9.56 10.65 21.08
N ARG A 191 -9.85 9.41 20.79
CA ARG A 191 -10.94 8.61 21.36
C ARG A 191 -10.48 7.18 21.61
N GLN A 192 -11.28 6.41 22.34
CA GLN A 192 -11.06 4.97 22.50
C GLN A 192 -12.23 4.19 21.91
N THR A 193 -11.93 3.01 21.37
CA THR A 193 -12.97 2.10 20.88
C THR A 193 -13.79 1.52 22.02
N ASP A 194 -15.08 1.33 21.76
CA ASP A 194 -16.03 0.65 22.62
C ASP A 194 -15.88 -0.89 22.60
N ALA A 195 -16.82 -1.61 23.19
CA ALA A 195 -16.82 -3.07 23.26
C ALA A 195 -16.93 -3.73 21.87
N GLU A 196 -17.54 -3.05 20.93
CA GLU A 196 -17.71 -3.46 19.54
C GLU A 196 -16.52 -3.07 18.64
N GLY A 197 -15.46 -2.50 19.23
CA GLY A 197 -14.29 -2.00 18.49
C GLY A 197 -14.58 -0.74 17.70
N HIS A 198 -15.68 -0.06 17.96
CA HIS A 198 -16.13 1.12 17.23
C HIS A 198 -15.77 2.41 17.95
N VAL A 199 -15.49 3.46 17.17
CA VAL A 199 -15.36 4.83 17.64
C VAL A 199 -15.89 5.79 16.58
N ALA A 200 -16.52 6.88 17.02
CA ALA A 200 -17.04 7.94 16.15
C ALA A 200 -16.37 9.28 16.44
N PHE A 201 -16.10 10.03 15.37
CA PHE A 201 -15.68 11.42 15.39
C PHE A 201 -16.78 12.26 14.77
N GLU A 202 -17.23 13.30 15.49
CA GLU A 202 -18.40 14.10 15.12
C GLU A 202 -18.21 14.81 13.77
N ALA A 203 -19.30 15.09 13.08
CA ALA A 203 -19.31 15.73 11.76
C ALA A 203 -18.50 17.02 11.68
N GLY A 204 -18.43 17.79 12.76
CA GLY A 204 -17.64 19.02 12.83
C GLY A 204 -16.15 18.81 12.60
N LEU A 205 -15.60 17.70 13.10
CA LEU A 205 -14.20 17.32 12.92
C LEU A 205 -13.90 16.85 11.49
N ALA A 206 -14.90 16.38 10.76
CA ALA A 206 -14.78 15.92 9.39
C ALA A 206 -14.83 17.05 8.34
N ARG A 207 -15.19 18.26 8.74
CA ARG A 207 -15.43 19.42 7.84
C ARG A 207 -14.25 20.39 7.75
N GLY A 208 -13.11 20.07 8.36
CA GLY A 208 -11.90 20.88 8.26
C GLY A 208 -11.45 21.05 6.80
N GLU A 209 -10.91 22.23 6.47
CA GLU A 209 -10.39 22.56 5.14
C GLU A 209 -8.88 22.82 5.18
N GLY A 210 -8.22 22.72 4.04
CA GLY A 210 -6.78 22.97 3.92
C GLY A 210 -5.96 22.09 4.85
N GLY A 211 -5.13 22.71 5.69
CA GLY A 211 -4.29 21.99 6.66
C GLY A 211 -5.08 21.27 7.76
N LEU A 212 -6.27 21.73 8.09
CA LEU A 212 -7.15 21.12 9.10
C LEU A 212 -8.07 20.04 8.53
N ALA A 213 -8.02 19.78 7.22
CA ALA A 213 -8.78 18.67 6.64
C ALA A 213 -8.32 17.33 7.22
N PRO A 214 -9.24 16.45 7.65
CA PRO A 214 -8.90 15.11 8.11
C PRO A 214 -8.11 14.34 7.04
N ALA A 215 -7.02 13.70 7.44
CA ALA A 215 -6.12 13.04 6.51
C ALA A 215 -5.79 11.60 6.90
N LEU A 216 -5.79 11.31 8.20
CA LEU A 216 -5.27 10.05 8.70
C LEU A 216 -6.01 9.61 9.96
N ILE A 217 -6.26 8.33 10.06
CA ILE A 217 -6.62 7.62 11.29
C ILE A 217 -5.38 6.89 11.78
N ILE A 218 -5.03 7.03 13.05
CA ILE A 218 -4.00 6.24 13.72
C ILE A 218 -4.66 5.49 14.87
N ALA A 219 -4.47 4.19 14.93
CA ALA A 219 -4.90 3.35 16.05
C ALA A 219 -3.68 2.80 16.79
N SER A 220 -3.70 2.82 18.12
CA SER A 220 -2.59 2.39 18.97
C SER A 220 -3.07 1.58 20.16
N GLU A 221 -2.45 0.43 20.40
CA GLU A 221 -2.65 -0.42 21.56
C GLU A 221 -1.52 -0.22 22.58
N GLY A 222 -1.55 0.89 23.31
CA GLY A 222 -0.62 1.15 24.42
C GLY A 222 0.86 1.04 24.04
N GLY A 223 1.24 1.42 22.82
CA GLY A 223 2.62 1.34 22.31
C GLY A 223 3.08 -0.08 21.90
N ARG A 224 2.24 -1.10 22.08
CA ARG A 224 2.56 -2.49 21.71
C ARG A 224 2.23 -2.83 20.26
N ASP A 225 1.24 -2.14 19.71
CA ASP A 225 0.81 -2.30 18.34
C ASP A 225 0.24 -0.97 17.83
N TYR A 226 0.37 -0.75 16.53
CA TYR A 226 -0.29 0.38 15.90
C TYR A 226 -0.54 0.14 14.41
N ALA A 227 -1.60 0.77 13.91
CA ALA A 227 -1.93 0.80 12.50
C ALA A 227 -2.42 2.20 12.11
N PHE A 228 -2.41 2.49 10.83
CA PHE A 228 -2.99 3.71 10.31
C PHE A 228 -3.81 3.45 9.04
N LEU A 229 -4.74 4.37 8.76
CA LEU A 229 -5.56 4.37 7.56
C LEU A 229 -5.61 5.78 6.98
N SER A 230 -5.22 5.92 5.73
CA SER A 230 -5.31 7.20 5.00
C SER A 230 -6.78 7.50 4.67
N LEU A 231 -7.22 8.72 4.95
CA LEU A 231 -8.52 9.24 4.53
C LEU A 231 -8.43 10.03 3.22
N ILE A 232 -7.21 10.23 2.70
CA ILE A 232 -6.96 10.98 1.45
C ILE A 232 -6.99 10.05 0.25
N SER A 233 -6.58 8.79 0.45
CA SER A 233 -6.64 7.76 -0.60
C SER A 233 -8.09 7.45 -0.96
N PRO A 234 -8.38 7.09 -2.23
CA PRO A 234 -9.74 6.76 -2.62
C PRO A 234 -10.31 5.70 -1.70
N PRO A 235 -11.48 5.92 -1.10
CA PRO A 235 -12.13 4.92 -0.28
C PRO A 235 -12.48 3.74 -1.16
N PHE A 236 -12.10 2.54 -0.79
CA PHE A 236 -12.48 1.29 -1.41
C PHE A 236 -11.99 1.11 -2.86
N ASP A 237 -10.83 0.53 -3.03
CA ASP A 237 -10.37 0.12 -4.35
C ASP A 237 -10.99 -1.25 -4.73
N LEU A 238 -12.16 -1.19 -5.33
CA LEU A 238 -12.78 -2.31 -6.04
C LEU A 238 -12.63 -2.15 -7.56
N SER A 239 -11.59 -1.47 -8.01
CA SER A 239 -11.36 -1.21 -9.43
C SER A 239 -11.15 -2.49 -10.23
N ASP A 240 -10.61 -3.55 -9.63
CA ASP A 240 -10.54 -4.90 -10.19
C ASP A 240 -11.93 -5.54 -10.42
N ARG A 241 -12.96 -5.05 -9.72
CA ARG A 241 -14.37 -5.42 -9.87
C ARG A 241 -15.18 -4.40 -10.69
N GLY A 242 -14.52 -3.41 -11.28
CA GLY A 242 -15.17 -2.36 -12.04
C GLY A 242 -15.94 -1.33 -11.20
N VAL A 243 -15.80 -1.36 -9.88
CA VAL A 243 -16.45 -0.42 -8.96
C VAL A 243 -15.44 0.61 -8.49
N LYS A 244 -15.67 1.89 -8.82
CA LYS A 244 -14.89 3.02 -8.29
C LYS A 244 -15.65 3.66 -7.16
N GLY A 245 -15.01 3.86 -6.02
CA GLY A 245 -15.57 4.60 -4.90
C GLY A 245 -16.02 6.00 -5.34
N ARG A 246 -17.15 6.45 -4.85
CA ARG A 246 -17.70 7.79 -5.09
C ARG A 246 -17.78 8.55 -3.78
N ALA A 247 -17.36 9.81 -3.80
CA ALA A 247 -17.54 10.69 -2.65
C ALA A 247 -19.04 10.83 -2.33
N ALA A 248 -19.38 10.88 -1.04
CA ALA A 248 -20.75 11.13 -0.61
C ALA A 248 -21.23 12.48 -1.18
N PRO A 249 -22.41 12.55 -1.77
CA PRO A 249 -22.92 13.80 -2.32
C PRO A 249 -23.20 14.81 -1.22
N ALA A 250 -22.86 16.08 -1.48
CA ALA A 250 -23.08 17.18 -0.52
C ALA A 250 -24.56 17.54 -0.31
N GLY A 251 -25.47 16.94 -1.04
CA GLY A 251 -26.90 17.21 -1.01
C GLY A 251 -27.72 16.01 -1.50
N LEU A 252 -28.64 16.25 -2.41
CA LEU A 252 -29.48 15.22 -3.00
C LEU A 252 -28.63 14.35 -3.95
N ASP A 253 -28.63 13.04 -3.77
CA ASP A 253 -28.12 12.09 -4.75
C ASP A 253 -29.27 11.47 -5.51
N ALA A 254 -29.22 11.54 -6.84
CA ALA A 254 -30.24 10.99 -7.71
C ALA A 254 -29.61 10.10 -8.79
N PHE A 255 -30.10 8.89 -8.88
CA PHE A 255 -29.81 8.00 -10.01
C PHE A 255 -31.01 8.04 -10.97
N VAL A 256 -30.79 8.60 -12.14
CA VAL A 256 -31.85 8.73 -13.16
C VAL A 256 -31.53 7.81 -14.33
N TYR A 257 -32.45 6.95 -14.65
CA TYR A 257 -32.36 6.11 -15.85
C TYR A 257 -33.68 6.16 -16.64
N THR A 258 -33.59 5.98 -17.93
CA THR A 258 -34.73 5.95 -18.82
C THR A 258 -34.99 4.50 -19.26
N GLU A 259 -36.23 4.15 -19.43
CA GLU A 259 -36.62 2.82 -19.93
C GLU A 259 -36.05 2.54 -21.32
N ARG A 260 -35.86 3.59 -22.13
CA ARG A 260 -35.34 3.53 -23.51
C ARG A 260 -34.24 4.56 -23.69
N GLY A 261 -33.22 4.22 -24.48
CA GLY A 261 -32.14 5.16 -24.81
C GLY A 261 -32.59 6.29 -25.76
N VAL A 262 -33.72 6.16 -26.45
CA VAL A 262 -34.27 7.15 -27.39
C VAL A 262 -35.79 7.17 -27.28
N TYR A 263 -36.35 8.34 -27.12
CA TYR A 263 -37.79 8.60 -27.19
C TYR A 263 -38.11 9.37 -28.45
N ARG A 264 -39.23 9.03 -29.12
CA ARG A 264 -39.76 9.86 -30.21
C ARG A 264 -40.40 11.10 -29.61
N THR A 265 -40.12 12.24 -30.20
CA THR A 265 -40.82 13.51 -29.94
C THR A 265 -42.22 13.47 -30.58
#